data_7462d601f1f8b183aa3dc0d635c7a684
#
_entry.id   7462d601f1f8b183aa3dc0d635c7a684
#
_cell.length_a   1.000
_cell.length_b   1.000
_cell.length_c   1.000
_cell.angle_alpha   90.00
_cell.angle_beta   90.00
_cell.angle_gamma   90.00
#
_symmetry.space_group_name_H-M   'P 1'
#
loop_
_entity.id
_entity.type
_entity.pdbx_description
1 polymer ?
#
loop_
_entity_poly.entity_id
_entity_poly.type
_entity_poly.pdbx_seq_one_letter_code
_entity_poly.pdbx_strand_id
1 'polypeptide(L)'
;MLQQSTPTREPSRTDRRALWGDCVLVRKAMIRVGGAGGFWGESAVGVRPLLDAGVDVLVFDYLAEITLSILARQRRDDPAQGYARDVVPALVKPFARRLAERGVKLVVNAGGVNPAACAAAIRSELAAQGVALKVATVAGDDLADRAAAFHQAGIVDLDDGRAFPAPETVASVNAYLGAVPIAAALGAGADIVVTGRVVDSALTLGPCLWAFGWALDDWDRLAAGSLAGHLIECGPQATGGNFTDWRQAATGDAGAPPDTDPVPGIARIGYPIAEIAADGAVTITKPPGTGGRVSPATVGEQMLYEIGDPTAYALPDVVCDVASVTLTQAGPDRVAVAGARGRPAPGHYKVSATHADGYRAGQVLFFYGDQAAAKARAYGQAMAARAARPGRRPVPPWPSPGPWGSGTRTAAPPATAWAGRRR
;
A
#
# COMPACT_ATOMS: atom_id res chain seq x y z
N MET A 1 -20.33 -32.14 5.63
CA MET A 1 -19.17 -32.74 6.29
C MET A 1 -17.95 -32.45 5.42
N LEU A 2 -17.25 -31.37 5.69
CA LEU A 2 -15.97 -31.08 5.05
C LEU A 2 -14.89 -31.77 5.87
N GLN A 3 -14.19 -32.69 5.21
CA GLN A 3 -13.02 -33.33 5.80
C GLN A 3 -12.00 -32.27 6.20
N GLN A 4 -11.63 -32.28 7.45
CA GLN A 4 -10.50 -31.55 7.99
C GLN A 4 -9.26 -31.87 7.16
N SER A 5 -8.74 -30.91 6.43
CA SER A 5 -7.39 -30.97 5.93
C SER A 5 -6.47 -31.02 7.15
N THR A 6 -5.67 -32.04 7.25
CA THR A 6 -4.61 -32.24 8.24
C THR A 6 -3.84 -30.94 8.41
N PRO A 7 -3.62 -30.48 9.66
CA PRO A 7 -2.77 -29.32 9.88
C PRO A 7 -1.38 -29.64 9.35
N THR A 8 -0.90 -28.86 8.39
CA THR A 8 0.50 -28.88 8.01
C THR A 8 1.31 -28.53 9.26
N ARG A 9 2.14 -29.49 9.65
CA ARG A 9 3.03 -29.43 10.83
C ARG A 9 3.75 -28.07 10.84
N GLU A 10 3.57 -27.30 11.91
CA GLU A 10 4.32 -26.06 12.12
C GLU A 10 5.83 -26.31 11.96
N PRO A 11 6.56 -25.50 11.18
CA PRO A 11 7.99 -25.65 11.03
C PRO A 11 8.66 -25.44 12.40
N SER A 12 9.33 -26.47 12.89
CA SER A 12 10.07 -26.42 14.14
C SER A 12 11.28 -25.48 14.03
N ARG A 13 11.83 -25.04 15.17
CA ARG A 13 13.08 -24.24 15.25
C ARG A 13 14.26 -24.82 14.43
N THR A 14 14.20 -26.09 14.08
CA THR A 14 15.18 -26.82 13.26
C THR A 14 14.98 -26.62 11.77
N ASP A 15 13.84 -26.12 11.31
CA ASP A 15 13.53 -25.95 9.89
C ASP A 15 14.01 -24.63 9.27
N ARG A 16 14.79 -23.82 9.99
CA ARG A 16 15.36 -22.57 9.42
C ARG A 16 16.18 -22.81 8.15
N ARG A 17 16.88 -23.96 8.04
CA ARG A 17 17.56 -24.37 6.82
C ARG A 17 16.62 -24.79 5.70
N ALA A 18 15.45 -25.33 6.03
CA ALA A 18 14.46 -25.75 5.05
C ALA A 18 13.73 -24.55 4.41
N LEU A 19 13.51 -23.47 5.16
CA LEU A 19 12.86 -22.25 4.66
C LEU A 19 13.80 -21.33 3.88
N TRP A 20 15.07 -21.24 4.29
CA TRP A 20 16.02 -20.28 3.72
C TRP A 20 17.08 -20.92 2.84
N GLY A 21 17.18 -22.26 2.79
CA GLY A 21 18.25 -22.98 2.08
C GLY A 21 19.64 -22.49 2.49
N ASP A 22 20.56 -22.40 1.50
CA ASP A 22 21.86 -21.76 1.67
C ASP A 22 21.81 -20.23 1.49
N CYS A 23 20.66 -19.59 1.75
CA CYS A 23 20.47 -18.15 1.67
C CYS A 23 21.45 -17.45 2.62
N VAL A 24 22.24 -16.55 2.08
CA VAL A 24 23.16 -15.70 2.84
C VAL A 24 22.31 -14.67 3.61
N LEU A 25 22.01 -14.98 4.88
CA LEU A 25 21.44 -14.00 5.79
C LEU A 25 22.48 -12.93 6.09
N VAL A 26 22.22 -11.71 5.66
CA VAL A 26 23.08 -10.57 5.98
C VAL A 26 22.72 -10.14 7.40
N ARG A 27 23.49 -10.57 8.40
CA ARG A 27 23.29 -10.17 9.79
C ARG A 27 23.68 -8.71 9.99
N LYS A 28 22.74 -7.81 9.77
CA LYS A 28 22.88 -6.39 10.11
C LYS A 28 22.40 -6.14 11.55
N ALA A 29 22.98 -5.15 12.22
CA ALA A 29 22.45 -4.69 13.50
C ALA A 29 21.17 -3.85 13.31
N MET A 30 21.08 -3.14 12.18
CA MET A 30 19.97 -2.27 11.80
C MET A 30 19.87 -2.20 10.27
N ILE A 31 18.66 -2.02 9.75
CA ILE A 31 18.41 -1.64 8.36
C ILE A 31 17.59 -0.34 8.30
N ARG A 32 17.76 0.39 7.21
CA ARG A 32 17.04 1.60 6.88
C ARG A 32 16.17 1.34 5.65
N VAL A 33 14.85 1.37 5.83
CA VAL A 33 13.87 1.15 4.76
C VAL A 33 13.20 2.46 4.42
N GLY A 34 13.28 2.91 3.18
CA GLY A 34 12.64 4.13 2.70
C GLY A 34 11.32 3.82 1.99
N GLY A 35 10.21 4.39 2.47
CA GLY A 35 8.91 4.35 1.80
C GLY A 35 8.89 5.40 0.68
N ALA A 36 9.03 4.97 -0.59
CA ALA A 36 9.24 5.87 -1.72
C ALA A 36 7.96 6.25 -2.46
N GLY A 37 6.81 5.70 -2.09
CA GLY A 37 5.50 6.02 -2.64
C GLY A 37 4.43 5.06 -2.15
N GLY A 38 3.18 5.50 -2.14
CA GLY A 38 2.02 4.80 -1.57
C GLY A 38 0.86 4.58 -2.53
N PHE A 39 0.97 4.90 -3.83
CA PHE A 39 -0.08 4.62 -4.81
C PHE A 39 0.45 4.63 -6.25
N TRP A 40 -0.27 3.94 -7.14
CA TRP A 40 0.03 3.96 -8.57
C TRP A 40 -0.20 5.34 -9.19
N GLY A 41 0.83 5.89 -9.82
CA GLY A 41 0.84 7.21 -10.41
C GLY A 41 1.47 8.28 -9.50
N GLU A 42 1.95 7.92 -8.33
CA GLU A 42 2.71 8.83 -7.49
C GLU A 42 4.07 9.16 -8.13
N SER A 43 4.49 10.39 -7.94
CA SER A 43 5.77 10.89 -8.43
C SER A 43 6.94 10.26 -7.66
N ALA A 44 7.99 9.84 -8.36
CA ALA A 44 9.20 9.29 -7.75
C ALA A 44 10.14 10.36 -7.14
N VAL A 45 9.63 11.55 -6.79
CA VAL A 45 10.47 12.65 -6.24
C VAL A 45 11.12 12.29 -4.90
N GLY A 46 10.51 11.39 -4.11
CA GLY A 46 11.05 10.91 -2.84
C GLY A 46 12.28 10.01 -2.99
N VAL A 47 12.45 9.37 -4.13
CA VAL A 47 13.51 8.35 -4.32
C VAL A 47 14.91 8.94 -4.16
N ARG A 48 15.19 10.06 -4.80
CA ARG A 48 16.53 10.68 -4.73
C ARG A 48 16.93 11.08 -3.33
N PRO A 49 16.11 11.83 -2.56
CA PRO A 49 16.41 12.15 -1.17
C PRO A 49 16.60 10.91 -0.28
N LEU A 50 15.78 9.85 -0.46
CA LEU A 50 15.93 8.61 0.28
C LEU A 50 17.27 7.92 -0.01
N LEU A 51 17.64 7.80 -1.29
CA LEU A 51 18.96 7.27 -1.68
C LEU A 51 20.11 8.11 -1.09
N ASP A 52 20.00 9.43 -1.13
CA ASP A 52 21.02 10.33 -0.58
C ASP A 52 21.11 10.24 0.95
N ALA A 53 20.00 9.93 1.63
CA ALA A 53 19.96 9.65 3.06
C ALA A 53 20.56 8.29 3.45
N GLY A 54 20.92 7.44 2.49
CA GLY A 54 21.60 6.16 2.73
C GLY A 54 20.66 5.07 3.26
N VAL A 55 19.52 4.87 2.61
CA VAL A 55 18.65 3.71 2.87
C VAL A 55 19.29 2.43 2.32
N ASP A 56 19.00 1.29 2.96
CA ASP A 56 19.43 -0.03 2.50
C ASP A 56 18.43 -0.64 1.52
N VAL A 57 17.15 -0.30 1.71
CA VAL A 57 16.03 -0.81 0.92
C VAL A 57 15.08 0.34 0.58
N LEU A 58 14.62 0.39 -0.66
CA LEU A 58 13.48 1.21 -1.08
C LEU A 58 12.27 0.30 -1.25
N VAL A 59 11.14 0.73 -0.68
CA VAL A 59 9.84 0.10 -0.92
C VAL A 59 8.94 1.09 -1.62
N PHE A 60 8.10 0.59 -2.56
CA PHE A 60 7.13 1.41 -3.24
C PHE A 60 5.83 0.62 -3.37
N ASP A 61 4.77 1.13 -2.75
CA ASP A 61 3.45 0.54 -2.79
C ASP A 61 2.63 1.15 -3.93
N TYR A 62 2.21 0.31 -4.87
CA TYR A 62 1.43 0.69 -6.04
C TYR A 62 -0.03 0.26 -5.94
N LEU A 63 -0.36 -0.67 -5.03
CA LEU A 63 -1.58 -1.44 -5.16
C LEU A 63 -2.62 -1.10 -4.10
N ALA A 64 -3.79 -0.74 -4.59
CA ALA A 64 -5.05 -0.80 -3.87
C ALA A 64 -6.04 -1.70 -4.64
N GLU A 65 -7.18 -2.02 -4.07
CA GLU A 65 -8.21 -2.85 -4.72
C GLU A 65 -8.69 -2.25 -6.04
N ILE A 66 -8.84 -0.91 -6.09
CA ILE A 66 -9.19 -0.21 -7.33
C ILE A 66 -8.10 -0.34 -8.39
N THR A 67 -6.83 -0.31 -7.99
CA THR A 67 -5.69 -0.51 -8.89
C THR A 67 -5.74 -1.89 -9.52
N LEU A 68 -6.00 -2.93 -8.72
CA LEU A 68 -6.15 -4.31 -9.21
C LEU A 68 -7.27 -4.41 -10.25
N SER A 69 -8.42 -3.75 -10.04
CA SER A 69 -9.52 -3.75 -11.00
C SER A 69 -9.15 -3.14 -12.35
N ILE A 70 -8.37 -2.05 -12.33
CA ILE A 70 -7.87 -1.38 -13.55
C ILE A 70 -6.87 -2.28 -14.27
N LEU A 71 -5.91 -2.84 -13.53
CA LEU A 71 -4.88 -3.72 -14.07
C LEU A 71 -5.46 -5.03 -14.64
N ALA A 72 -6.46 -5.61 -13.97
CA ALA A 72 -7.17 -6.78 -14.49
C ALA A 72 -7.86 -6.50 -15.83
N ARG A 73 -8.48 -5.33 -15.98
CA ARG A 73 -9.06 -4.91 -17.27
C ARG A 73 -7.98 -4.76 -18.33
N GLN A 74 -6.86 -4.10 -18.01
CA GLN A 74 -5.75 -3.93 -18.95
C GLN A 74 -5.19 -5.28 -19.41
N ARG A 75 -5.00 -6.25 -18.47
CA ARG A 75 -4.51 -7.59 -18.81
C ARG A 75 -5.50 -8.38 -19.68
N ARG A 76 -6.80 -8.20 -19.47
CA ARG A 76 -7.84 -8.81 -20.30
C ARG A 76 -7.80 -8.28 -21.74
N ASP A 77 -7.60 -6.97 -21.88
CA ASP A 77 -7.57 -6.30 -23.17
C ASP A 77 -6.23 -6.52 -23.92
N ASP A 78 -5.12 -6.64 -23.16
CA ASP A 78 -3.77 -6.97 -23.65
C ASP A 78 -3.04 -7.83 -22.59
N PRO A 79 -2.78 -9.12 -22.88
CA PRO A 79 -2.08 -10.03 -21.94
C PRO A 79 -0.68 -9.60 -21.52
N ALA A 80 -0.04 -8.68 -22.25
CA ALA A 80 1.25 -8.09 -21.87
C ALA A 80 1.14 -6.98 -20.81
N GLN A 81 -0.08 -6.52 -20.53
CA GLN A 81 -0.39 -5.51 -19.52
C GLN A 81 -0.75 -6.13 -18.16
N GLY A 82 -1.30 -5.33 -17.25
CA GLY A 82 -1.77 -5.78 -15.95
C GLY A 82 -0.77 -5.50 -14.82
N TYR A 83 0.15 -4.58 -15.02
CA TYR A 83 1.10 -4.11 -14.02
C TYR A 83 1.26 -2.58 -14.07
N ALA A 84 1.79 -1.96 -13.03
CA ALA A 84 2.03 -0.52 -12.96
C ALA A 84 3.22 -0.14 -13.86
N ARG A 85 2.92 0.28 -15.09
CA ARG A 85 3.93 0.50 -16.15
C ARG A 85 4.89 1.63 -15.87
N ASP A 86 4.49 2.61 -15.09
CA ASP A 86 5.30 3.76 -14.66
C ASP A 86 6.50 3.36 -13.79
N VAL A 87 6.50 2.16 -13.19
CA VAL A 87 7.67 1.64 -12.47
C VAL A 87 8.94 1.67 -13.32
N VAL A 88 8.84 1.45 -14.64
CA VAL A 88 10.01 1.49 -15.52
C VAL A 88 10.45 2.92 -15.81
N PRO A 89 9.66 3.83 -16.41
CA PRO A 89 10.11 5.18 -16.75
C PRO A 89 10.31 6.09 -15.53
N ALA A 90 9.52 5.94 -14.47
CA ALA A 90 9.59 6.82 -13.31
C ALA A 90 10.59 6.36 -12.24
N LEU A 91 10.81 5.06 -12.08
CA LEU A 91 11.64 4.52 -11.00
C LEU A 91 12.89 3.82 -11.52
N VAL A 92 12.77 2.76 -12.34
CA VAL A 92 13.93 1.97 -12.75
C VAL A 92 14.85 2.76 -13.68
N LYS A 93 14.31 3.35 -14.74
CA LYS A 93 15.11 4.08 -15.73
C LYS A 93 15.99 5.19 -15.14
N PRO A 94 15.49 6.08 -14.26
CA PRO A 94 16.31 7.15 -13.70
C PRO A 94 17.25 6.71 -12.57
N PHE A 95 16.96 5.59 -11.89
CA PHE A 95 17.65 5.25 -10.64
C PHE A 95 18.41 3.92 -10.65
N ALA A 96 18.31 3.08 -11.70
CA ALA A 96 18.93 1.74 -11.73
C ALA A 96 20.45 1.78 -11.45
N ARG A 97 21.19 2.70 -12.05
CA ARG A 97 22.64 2.84 -11.81
C ARG A 97 22.94 3.19 -10.36
N ARG A 98 22.17 4.10 -9.78
CA ARG A 98 22.35 4.49 -8.38
C ARG A 98 22.01 3.37 -7.40
N LEU A 99 20.98 2.59 -7.68
CA LEU A 99 20.65 1.39 -6.90
C LEU A 99 21.82 0.41 -6.93
N ALA A 100 22.39 0.14 -8.12
CA ALA A 100 23.53 -0.74 -8.28
C ALA A 100 24.79 -0.23 -7.55
N GLU A 101 25.15 1.03 -7.76
CA GLU A 101 26.34 1.67 -7.16
C GLU A 101 26.30 1.68 -5.64
N ARG A 102 25.12 1.83 -5.05
CA ARG A 102 24.92 1.89 -3.59
C ARG A 102 24.52 0.55 -2.96
N GLY A 103 24.28 -0.48 -3.78
CA GLY A 103 23.82 -1.78 -3.30
C GLY A 103 22.44 -1.74 -2.65
N VAL A 104 21.60 -0.73 -2.97
CA VAL A 104 20.27 -0.57 -2.42
C VAL A 104 19.31 -1.56 -3.05
N LYS A 105 18.55 -2.28 -2.23
CA LYS A 105 17.51 -3.19 -2.70
C LYS A 105 16.23 -2.43 -3.01
N LEU A 106 15.47 -2.90 -4.01
CA LEU A 106 14.17 -2.35 -4.39
C LEU A 106 13.11 -3.44 -4.25
N VAL A 107 12.06 -3.19 -3.48
CA VAL A 107 10.91 -4.10 -3.32
C VAL A 107 9.64 -3.35 -3.70
N VAL A 108 8.92 -3.85 -4.70
CA VAL A 108 7.74 -3.18 -5.25
C VAL A 108 6.62 -4.17 -5.57
N ASN A 109 5.39 -3.80 -5.28
CA ASN A 109 4.20 -4.56 -5.68
C ASN A 109 3.63 -4.11 -7.04
N ALA A 110 4.44 -3.38 -7.83
CA ALA A 110 4.10 -2.89 -9.17
C ALA A 110 3.66 -4.00 -10.16
N GLY A 111 3.91 -5.26 -9.82
CA GLY A 111 3.53 -6.41 -10.64
C GLY A 111 2.02 -6.57 -10.82
N GLY A 112 1.22 -6.03 -9.90
CA GLY A 112 -0.24 -6.05 -10.02
C GLY A 112 -0.78 -7.47 -10.25
N VAL A 113 -1.49 -7.67 -11.34
CA VAL A 113 -2.00 -9.00 -11.76
C VAL A 113 -1.10 -9.69 -12.80
N ASN A 114 0.07 -9.10 -13.11
CA ASN A 114 1.03 -9.64 -14.07
C ASN A 114 2.49 -9.36 -13.67
N PRO A 115 2.96 -9.87 -12.53
CA PRO A 115 4.31 -9.62 -12.03
C PRO A 115 5.41 -10.11 -12.99
N ALA A 116 5.14 -11.15 -13.77
CA ALA A 116 6.09 -11.67 -14.76
C ALA A 116 6.37 -10.66 -15.88
N ALA A 117 5.34 -10.04 -16.44
CA ALA A 117 5.49 -9.01 -17.48
C ALA A 117 6.18 -7.75 -16.92
N CYS A 118 5.85 -7.34 -15.70
CA CYS A 118 6.53 -6.25 -15.00
C CYS A 118 8.03 -6.52 -14.87
N ALA A 119 8.41 -7.68 -14.37
CA ALA A 119 9.80 -8.07 -14.21
C ALA A 119 10.53 -8.16 -15.55
N ALA A 120 9.87 -8.62 -16.62
CA ALA A 120 10.43 -8.65 -17.96
C ALA A 120 10.72 -7.24 -18.48
N ALA A 121 9.79 -6.29 -18.29
CA ALA A 121 9.99 -4.90 -18.67
C ALA A 121 11.15 -4.23 -17.89
N ILE A 122 11.26 -4.50 -16.60
CA ILE A 122 12.38 -4.02 -15.77
C ILE A 122 13.70 -4.61 -16.28
N ARG A 123 13.79 -5.92 -16.53
CA ARG A 123 15.00 -6.56 -17.06
C ARG A 123 15.41 -5.97 -18.41
N SER A 124 14.44 -5.69 -19.28
CA SER A 124 14.69 -5.05 -20.59
C SER A 124 15.32 -3.67 -20.44
N GLU A 125 14.80 -2.84 -19.53
CA GLU A 125 15.36 -1.51 -19.23
C GLU A 125 16.77 -1.60 -18.64
N LEU A 126 16.98 -2.52 -17.69
CA LEU A 126 18.31 -2.75 -17.09
C LEU A 126 19.34 -3.16 -18.15
N ALA A 127 18.97 -4.08 -19.04
CA ALA A 127 19.83 -4.51 -20.14
C ALA A 127 20.15 -3.35 -21.10
N ALA A 128 19.15 -2.53 -21.45
CA ALA A 128 19.33 -1.35 -22.30
C ALA A 128 20.30 -0.33 -21.69
N GLN A 129 20.38 -0.26 -20.35
CA GLN A 129 21.32 0.60 -19.63
C GLN A 129 22.67 -0.05 -19.34
N GLY A 130 22.82 -1.37 -19.57
CA GLY A 130 24.00 -2.13 -19.17
C GLY A 130 24.18 -2.23 -17.65
N VAL A 131 23.06 -2.27 -16.88
CA VAL A 131 23.06 -2.36 -15.40
C VAL A 131 22.79 -3.79 -14.97
N ALA A 132 23.72 -4.38 -14.21
CA ALA A 132 23.63 -5.76 -13.76
C ALA A 132 22.92 -5.88 -12.39
N LEU A 133 21.59 -5.70 -12.36
CA LEU A 133 20.77 -5.97 -11.17
C LEU A 133 19.92 -7.22 -11.39
N LYS A 134 19.86 -8.08 -10.36
CA LYS A 134 19.07 -9.31 -10.38
C LYS A 134 17.61 -9.00 -10.03
N VAL A 135 16.68 -9.37 -10.90
CA VAL A 135 15.22 -9.17 -10.70
C VAL A 135 14.57 -10.49 -10.37
N ALA A 136 13.95 -10.58 -9.20
CA ALA A 136 13.11 -11.70 -8.80
C ALA A 136 11.63 -11.32 -8.87
N THR A 137 10.78 -12.33 -8.99
CA THR A 137 9.32 -12.19 -9.02
C THR A 137 8.70 -13.03 -7.92
N VAL A 138 7.81 -12.43 -7.13
CA VAL A 138 6.93 -13.13 -6.19
C VAL A 138 5.56 -13.25 -6.85
N ALA A 139 5.05 -14.47 -6.95
CA ALA A 139 3.76 -14.82 -7.55
C ALA A 139 3.01 -15.83 -6.68
N GLY A 140 1.76 -16.15 -7.03
CA GLY A 140 0.91 -17.10 -6.30
C GLY A 140 -0.27 -16.43 -5.59
N ASP A 141 -0.41 -15.13 -5.74
CA ASP A 141 -1.54 -14.35 -5.28
C ASP A 141 -2.77 -14.46 -6.21
N ASP A 142 -2.57 -14.70 -7.50
CA ASP A 142 -3.64 -14.83 -8.51
C ASP A 142 -4.40 -16.15 -8.30
N LEU A 143 -5.67 -16.03 -7.92
CA LEU A 143 -6.61 -17.12 -7.67
C LEU A 143 -7.85 -17.03 -8.58
N ALA A 144 -7.76 -16.33 -9.70
CA ALA A 144 -8.90 -16.12 -10.61
C ALA A 144 -9.48 -17.44 -11.15
N ASP A 145 -8.66 -18.46 -11.35
CA ASP A 145 -9.05 -19.82 -11.74
C ASP A 145 -9.90 -20.53 -10.68
N ARG A 146 -9.88 -20.07 -9.43
CA ARG A 146 -10.64 -20.62 -8.31
C ARG A 146 -11.97 -19.90 -8.05
N ALA A 147 -12.35 -18.92 -8.85
CA ALA A 147 -13.57 -18.11 -8.65
C ALA A 147 -14.83 -18.97 -8.54
N ALA A 148 -14.96 -20.01 -9.37
CA ALA A 148 -16.10 -20.95 -9.32
C ALA A 148 -16.15 -21.72 -7.99
N ALA A 149 -14.98 -22.16 -7.49
CA ALA A 149 -14.90 -22.88 -6.22
C ALA A 149 -15.27 -21.97 -5.03
N PHE A 150 -14.85 -20.70 -5.03
CA PHE A 150 -15.20 -19.75 -4.00
C PHE A 150 -16.70 -19.43 -4.01
N HIS A 151 -17.29 -19.25 -5.18
CA HIS A 151 -18.73 -19.05 -5.30
C HIS A 151 -19.52 -20.27 -4.78
N GLN A 152 -19.13 -21.50 -5.14
CA GLN A 152 -19.77 -22.72 -4.68
C GLN A 152 -19.58 -22.97 -3.17
N ALA A 153 -18.46 -22.55 -2.62
CA ALA A 153 -18.18 -22.67 -1.18
C ALA A 153 -18.97 -21.65 -0.32
N GLY A 154 -19.72 -20.75 -0.97
CA GLY A 154 -20.51 -19.74 -0.27
C GLY A 154 -19.66 -18.70 0.47
N ILE A 155 -18.47 -18.39 -0.07
CA ILE A 155 -17.63 -17.31 0.48
C ILE A 155 -18.41 -16.00 0.39
N VAL A 156 -18.31 -15.19 1.42
CA VAL A 156 -19.00 -13.91 1.52
C VAL A 156 -18.02 -12.76 1.69
N ASP A 157 -18.47 -11.58 1.31
CA ASP A 157 -17.75 -10.32 1.55
C ASP A 157 -17.61 -10.06 3.05
N LEU A 158 -16.43 -9.61 3.48
CA LEU A 158 -16.12 -9.37 4.89
C LEU A 158 -16.84 -8.14 5.47
N ASP A 159 -17.15 -7.16 4.62
CA ASP A 159 -17.71 -5.89 5.08
C ASP A 159 -19.23 -5.91 5.17
N ASP A 160 -19.91 -6.56 4.22
CA ASP A 160 -21.36 -6.49 4.12
C ASP A 160 -22.06 -7.86 3.97
N GLY A 161 -21.29 -8.95 3.97
CA GLY A 161 -21.81 -10.31 3.93
C GLY A 161 -22.42 -10.74 2.60
N ARG A 162 -22.28 -9.94 1.52
CA ARG A 162 -22.75 -10.34 0.20
C ARG A 162 -22.05 -11.59 -0.31
N ALA A 163 -22.78 -12.41 -1.06
CA ALA A 163 -22.23 -13.58 -1.69
C ALA A 163 -21.12 -13.23 -2.68
N PHE A 164 -20.13 -14.12 -2.80
CA PHE A 164 -19.08 -14.02 -3.81
C PHE A 164 -19.70 -13.83 -5.21
N PRO A 165 -19.12 -12.96 -6.06
CA PRO A 165 -19.67 -12.65 -7.39
C PRO A 165 -19.85 -13.90 -8.26
N ALA A 166 -20.76 -13.83 -9.22
CA ALA A 166 -20.91 -14.88 -10.23
C ALA A 166 -19.60 -15.04 -11.01
N PRO A 167 -19.07 -16.28 -11.16
CA PRO A 167 -17.72 -16.52 -11.68
C PRO A 167 -17.44 -15.87 -13.03
N GLU A 168 -18.43 -15.82 -13.91
CA GLU A 168 -18.34 -15.23 -15.24
C GLU A 168 -18.19 -13.70 -15.23
N THR A 169 -18.49 -13.05 -14.09
CA THR A 169 -18.32 -11.61 -13.91
C THR A 169 -16.99 -11.24 -13.29
N VAL A 170 -16.29 -12.22 -12.71
CA VAL A 170 -15.05 -12.00 -11.98
C VAL A 170 -13.93 -11.54 -12.93
N ALA A 171 -13.27 -10.46 -12.60
CA ALA A 171 -12.15 -9.91 -13.37
C ALA A 171 -10.79 -10.26 -12.76
N SER A 172 -10.69 -10.32 -11.43
CA SER A 172 -9.49 -10.79 -10.71
C SER A 172 -9.86 -11.31 -9.32
N VAL A 173 -9.03 -12.21 -8.81
CA VAL A 173 -9.07 -12.70 -7.43
C VAL A 173 -7.63 -12.80 -6.96
N ASN A 174 -7.24 -12.02 -5.96
CA ASN A 174 -5.88 -11.98 -5.48
C ASN A 174 -5.83 -12.16 -3.96
N ALA A 175 -5.03 -13.12 -3.50
CA ALA A 175 -4.73 -13.28 -2.09
C ALA A 175 -3.68 -12.24 -1.65
N TYR A 176 -3.82 -11.72 -0.44
CA TYR A 176 -2.81 -10.87 0.18
C TYR A 176 -1.70 -11.75 0.74
N LEU A 177 -0.60 -11.92 -0.01
CA LEU A 177 0.54 -12.72 0.43
C LEU A 177 1.33 -11.98 1.52
N GLY A 178 2.09 -12.74 2.31
CA GLY A 178 2.96 -12.23 3.35
C GLY A 178 4.39 -11.93 2.90
N ALA A 179 5.27 -11.71 3.86
CA ALA A 179 6.65 -11.25 3.69
C ALA A 179 7.66 -12.36 3.34
N VAL A 180 7.35 -13.61 3.67
CA VAL A 180 8.29 -14.74 3.52
C VAL A 180 8.84 -14.89 2.10
N PRO A 181 8.01 -14.86 1.02
CA PRO A 181 8.54 -14.99 -0.33
C PRO A 181 9.42 -13.81 -0.77
N ILE A 182 9.19 -12.60 -0.23
CA ILE A 182 10.05 -11.43 -0.47
C ILE A 182 11.43 -11.68 0.15
N ALA A 183 11.45 -12.14 1.41
CA ALA A 183 12.70 -12.45 2.10
C ALA A 183 13.47 -13.57 1.40
N ALA A 184 12.79 -14.61 0.89
CA ALA A 184 13.40 -15.68 0.11
C ALA A 184 14.02 -15.15 -1.19
N ALA A 185 13.34 -14.26 -1.91
CA ALA A 185 13.86 -13.65 -3.13
C ALA A 185 15.12 -12.81 -2.85
N LEU A 186 15.13 -12.00 -1.79
CA LEU A 186 16.30 -11.24 -1.36
C LEU A 186 17.46 -12.16 -0.93
N GLY A 187 17.14 -13.22 -0.20
CA GLY A 187 18.11 -14.25 0.22
C GLY A 187 18.74 -15.01 -0.96
N ALA A 188 18.01 -15.22 -2.04
CA ALA A 188 18.51 -15.75 -3.30
C ALA A 188 19.36 -14.74 -4.09
N GLY A 189 19.59 -13.55 -3.55
CA GLY A 189 20.46 -12.51 -4.10
C GLY A 189 19.78 -11.57 -5.07
N ALA A 190 18.45 -11.43 -5.01
CA ALA A 190 17.75 -10.41 -5.80
C ALA A 190 18.15 -8.99 -5.35
N ASP A 191 18.24 -8.09 -6.30
CA ASP A 191 18.43 -6.66 -6.09
C ASP A 191 17.09 -5.92 -6.23
N ILE A 192 16.23 -6.42 -7.09
CA ILE A 192 14.87 -5.92 -7.30
C ILE A 192 13.90 -7.09 -7.11
N VAL A 193 12.93 -6.92 -6.22
CA VAL A 193 11.84 -7.88 -6.01
C VAL A 193 10.53 -7.24 -6.48
N VAL A 194 9.89 -7.88 -7.46
CA VAL A 194 8.59 -7.49 -7.99
C VAL A 194 7.55 -8.46 -7.49
N THR A 195 6.50 -7.98 -6.86
CA THR A 195 5.40 -8.82 -6.38
C THR A 195 4.09 -8.52 -7.10
N GLY A 196 3.16 -9.48 -7.09
CA GLY A 196 1.73 -9.23 -7.25
C GLY A 196 1.15 -8.65 -5.96
N ARG A 197 -0.07 -9.08 -5.58
CA ARG A 197 -0.70 -8.62 -4.34
C ARG A 197 -0.03 -9.26 -3.13
N VAL A 198 0.57 -8.45 -2.33
CA VAL A 198 1.01 -8.78 -0.98
C VAL A 198 0.32 -7.80 -0.02
N VAL A 199 0.30 -8.08 1.28
CA VAL A 199 -0.07 -7.06 2.25
C VAL A 199 1.02 -5.96 2.25
N ASP A 200 0.61 -4.71 2.33
CA ASP A 200 1.46 -3.55 2.05
C ASP A 200 2.70 -3.51 2.96
N SER A 201 2.51 -3.81 4.25
CA SER A 201 3.59 -3.95 5.24
C SER A 201 4.59 -5.07 4.94
N ALA A 202 4.23 -6.08 4.13
CA ALA A 202 5.15 -7.15 3.74
C ALA A 202 6.34 -6.65 2.92
N LEU A 203 6.19 -5.53 2.19
CA LEU A 203 7.28 -4.90 1.46
C LEU A 203 8.44 -4.49 2.38
N THR A 204 8.14 -4.20 3.66
CA THR A 204 9.13 -3.85 4.69
C THR A 204 9.49 -5.06 5.57
N LEU A 205 8.50 -5.87 5.98
CA LEU A 205 8.76 -7.05 6.81
C LEU A 205 9.66 -8.07 6.08
N GLY A 206 9.50 -8.23 4.76
CA GLY A 206 10.37 -9.11 3.95
C GLY A 206 11.85 -8.76 4.06
N PRO A 207 12.26 -7.51 3.83
CA PRO A 207 13.61 -7.02 4.13
C PRO A 207 14.07 -7.25 5.57
N CYS A 208 13.20 -7.10 6.58
CA CYS A 208 13.55 -7.40 7.97
C CYS A 208 13.88 -8.88 8.18
N LEU A 209 13.01 -9.77 7.67
CA LEU A 209 13.24 -11.20 7.73
C LEU A 209 14.56 -11.60 7.06
N TRP A 210 14.85 -11.04 5.88
CA TRP A 210 16.11 -11.27 5.16
C TRP A 210 17.32 -10.75 5.92
N ALA A 211 17.27 -9.53 6.45
CA ALA A 211 18.41 -8.88 7.06
C ALA A 211 18.76 -9.44 8.44
N PHE A 212 17.74 -9.84 9.21
CA PHE A 212 17.92 -10.24 10.62
C PHE A 212 17.76 -11.74 10.85
N GLY A 213 17.11 -12.45 9.93
CA GLY A 213 16.80 -13.86 10.10
C GLY A 213 15.85 -14.10 11.27
N TRP A 214 14.87 -13.21 11.48
CA TRP A 214 13.86 -13.40 12.52
C TRP A 214 13.12 -14.71 12.33
N ALA A 215 12.82 -15.38 13.43
CA ALA A 215 12.02 -16.59 13.39
C ALA A 215 10.57 -16.25 13.06
N LEU A 216 9.88 -17.15 12.33
CA LEU A 216 8.49 -16.93 11.95
C LEU A 216 7.50 -17.11 13.12
N ASP A 217 7.99 -17.54 14.27
CA ASP A 217 7.30 -17.61 15.55
C ASP A 217 7.72 -16.51 16.55
N ASP A 218 8.53 -15.54 16.10
CA ASP A 218 8.92 -14.36 16.90
C ASP A 218 7.90 -13.24 16.67
N TRP A 219 6.70 -13.49 17.16
CA TRP A 219 5.51 -12.69 16.86
C TRP A 219 5.68 -11.21 17.16
N ASP A 220 6.37 -10.85 18.25
CA ASP A 220 6.57 -9.45 18.62
C ASP A 220 7.47 -8.73 17.61
N ARG A 221 8.54 -9.37 17.12
CA ARG A 221 9.37 -8.78 16.05
C ARG A 221 8.67 -8.72 14.71
N LEU A 222 7.86 -9.75 14.39
CA LEU A 222 7.04 -9.72 13.17
C LEU A 222 6.02 -8.57 13.23
N ALA A 223 5.39 -8.34 14.39
CA ALA A 223 4.48 -7.22 14.60
C ALA A 223 5.19 -5.87 14.48
N ALA A 224 6.39 -5.72 15.07
CA ALA A 224 7.18 -4.50 14.97
C ALA A 224 7.59 -4.19 13.52
N GLY A 225 8.05 -5.20 12.76
CA GLY A 225 8.41 -5.05 11.35
C GLY A 225 7.21 -4.75 10.46
N SER A 226 6.05 -5.38 10.73
CA SER A 226 4.80 -5.08 10.03
C SER A 226 4.31 -3.66 10.33
N LEU A 227 4.35 -3.23 11.59
CA LEU A 227 3.98 -1.87 11.97
C LEU A 227 4.93 -0.85 11.31
N ALA A 228 6.24 -1.12 11.27
CA ALA A 228 7.19 -0.26 10.58
C ALA A 228 6.84 -0.11 9.09
N GLY A 229 6.41 -1.20 8.43
CA GLY A 229 5.93 -1.20 7.05
C GLY A 229 4.67 -0.34 6.90
N HIS A 230 3.66 -0.56 7.73
CA HIS A 230 2.43 0.23 7.74
C HIS A 230 2.70 1.73 7.93
N LEU A 231 3.68 2.10 8.75
CA LEU A 231 4.01 3.51 8.98
C LEU A 231 4.70 4.20 7.80
N ILE A 232 5.25 3.47 6.83
CA ILE A 232 5.96 4.07 5.68
C ILE A 232 5.34 3.78 4.32
N GLU A 233 4.33 2.90 4.22
CA GLU A 233 3.74 2.46 2.96
C GLU A 233 3.00 3.57 2.20
N CYS A 234 2.37 4.53 2.92
CA CYS A 234 1.60 5.62 2.33
C CYS A 234 2.43 6.84 1.95
N GLY A 235 3.70 6.65 1.55
CA GLY A 235 4.56 7.75 1.13
C GLY A 235 4.69 8.84 2.21
N PRO A 236 4.55 10.13 1.86
CA PRO A 236 4.80 11.23 2.80
C PRO A 236 3.72 11.41 3.89
N GLN A 237 2.76 10.49 4.05
CA GLN A 237 1.71 10.64 5.04
C GLN A 237 2.28 10.69 6.46
N ALA A 238 3.19 9.78 6.84
CA ALA A 238 3.85 9.79 8.15
C ALA A 238 4.76 11.00 8.40
N THR A 239 5.09 11.74 7.34
CA THR A 239 5.89 12.97 7.42
C THR A 239 5.03 14.23 7.33
N GLY A 240 3.71 14.09 7.45
CA GLY A 240 2.75 15.18 7.54
C GLY A 240 2.05 15.55 6.23
N GLY A 241 2.18 14.74 5.16
CA GLY A 241 1.56 15.01 3.87
C GLY A 241 0.03 15.03 3.89
N ASN A 242 -0.57 14.36 4.87
CA ASN A 242 -2.03 14.32 5.07
C ASN A 242 -2.44 14.69 6.51
N PHE A 243 -1.55 15.35 7.23
CA PHE A 243 -1.75 15.67 8.65
C PHE A 243 -2.81 16.75 8.84
N THR A 244 -3.64 16.61 9.87
CA THR A 244 -4.71 17.55 10.19
C THR A 244 -4.19 18.98 10.38
N ASP A 245 -3.10 19.14 11.13
CA ASP A 245 -2.42 20.42 11.30
C ASP A 245 -1.35 20.65 10.21
N TRP A 246 -1.75 20.50 8.96
CA TRP A 246 -0.89 20.47 7.77
C TRP A 246 0.08 21.67 7.66
N ARG A 247 -0.30 22.86 8.14
CA ARG A 247 0.60 24.03 8.12
C ARG A 247 1.83 23.81 8.98
N GLN A 248 1.67 23.29 10.19
CA GLN A 248 2.79 22.96 11.08
C GLN A 248 3.68 21.86 10.48
N ALA A 249 3.06 20.85 9.90
CA ALA A 249 3.80 19.80 9.22
C ALA A 249 4.57 20.34 8.02
N ALA A 250 3.96 21.20 7.22
CA ALA A 250 4.57 21.78 6.03
C ALA A 250 5.78 22.68 6.34
N THR A 251 5.71 23.47 7.40
CA THR A 251 6.83 24.35 7.81
C THR A 251 7.99 23.57 8.45
N GLY A 252 7.74 22.35 8.93
CA GLY A 252 8.72 21.54 9.66
C GLY A 252 9.00 22.05 11.09
N ASP A 253 8.36 23.13 11.52
CA ASP A 253 8.53 23.76 12.83
C ASP A 253 7.18 23.91 13.54
N ALA A 254 7.04 23.29 14.72
CA ALA A 254 5.85 23.42 15.56
C ALA A 254 5.62 24.84 16.09
N GLY A 255 6.69 25.64 16.20
CA GLY A 255 6.66 27.02 16.65
C GLY A 255 6.59 28.04 15.51
N ALA A 256 6.49 27.60 14.27
CA ALA A 256 6.42 28.53 13.14
C ALA A 256 5.20 29.47 13.27
N PRO A 257 5.36 30.75 13.01
CA PRO A 257 4.25 31.70 12.98
C PRO A 257 3.13 31.23 12.06
N PRO A 258 1.85 31.49 12.38
CA PRO A 258 0.70 31.03 11.57
C PRO A 258 0.71 31.55 10.13
N ASP A 259 1.40 32.63 9.85
CA ASP A 259 1.57 33.27 8.55
C ASP A 259 2.80 32.75 7.76
N THR A 260 3.59 31.85 8.35
CA THR A 260 4.71 31.23 7.63
C THR A 260 4.21 30.52 6.37
N ASP A 261 4.85 30.82 5.22
CA ASP A 261 4.50 30.20 3.94
C ASP A 261 4.76 28.67 3.98
N PRO A 262 3.74 27.82 3.85
CA PRO A 262 3.89 26.37 3.88
C PRO A 262 4.41 25.80 2.55
N VAL A 263 4.32 26.55 1.45
CA VAL A 263 4.59 26.04 0.09
C VAL A 263 5.99 25.47 -0.07
N PRO A 264 7.08 26.10 0.41
CA PRO A 264 8.42 25.54 0.28
C PRO A 264 8.59 24.20 1.00
N GLY A 265 7.91 24.01 2.14
CA GLY A 265 7.94 22.75 2.88
C GLY A 265 7.18 21.64 2.17
N ILE A 266 5.98 21.92 1.67
CA ILE A 266 5.17 20.97 0.90
C ILE A 266 5.89 20.55 -0.39
N ALA A 267 6.45 21.53 -1.12
CA ALA A 267 7.14 21.29 -2.39
C ALA A 267 8.37 20.38 -2.24
N ARG A 268 8.93 20.28 -1.03
CA ARG A 268 10.11 19.46 -0.72
C ARG A 268 9.84 18.45 0.38
N ILE A 269 8.59 18.03 0.54
CA ILE A 269 8.20 17.08 1.60
C ILE A 269 9.08 15.83 1.55
N GLY A 270 9.63 15.44 2.70
CA GLY A 270 10.45 14.24 2.83
C GLY A 270 9.60 12.99 2.91
N TYR A 271 10.07 11.93 2.29
CA TYR A 271 9.44 10.62 2.40
C TYR A 271 9.96 9.87 3.63
N PRO A 272 9.16 9.00 4.25
CA PRO A 272 9.53 8.38 5.52
C PRO A 272 10.65 7.34 5.36
N ILE A 273 11.44 7.20 6.42
CA ILE A 273 12.45 6.15 6.59
C ILE A 273 12.13 5.43 7.90
N ALA A 274 12.01 4.12 7.86
CA ALA A 274 11.99 3.28 9.05
C ALA A 274 13.42 2.78 9.30
N GLU A 275 13.98 3.14 10.45
CA GLU A 275 15.20 2.56 10.99
C GLU A 275 14.80 1.42 11.91
N ILE A 276 15.10 0.18 11.51
CA ILE A 276 14.65 -1.04 12.18
C ILE A 276 15.87 -1.79 12.68
N ALA A 277 15.94 -2.05 13.97
CA ALA A 277 17.02 -2.79 14.59
C ALA A 277 16.72 -4.30 14.66
N ALA A 278 17.76 -5.12 14.79
CA ALA A 278 17.64 -6.57 14.84
C ALA A 278 16.85 -7.09 16.05
N ASP A 279 16.73 -6.30 17.13
CA ASP A 279 15.91 -6.60 18.30
C ASP A 279 14.44 -6.21 18.14
N GLY A 280 14.06 -5.56 17.02
CA GLY A 280 12.71 -5.10 16.73
C GLY A 280 12.45 -3.64 17.12
N ALA A 281 13.43 -2.90 17.62
CA ALA A 281 13.27 -1.46 17.85
C ALA A 281 13.10 -0.72 16.53
N VAL A 282 12.14 0.22 16.50
CA VAL A 282 11.77 1.00 15.29
C VAL A 282 11.87 2.50 15.57
N THR A 283 12.46 3.23 14.66
CA THR A 283 12.42 4.69 14.63
C THR A 283 11.98 5.18 13.25
N ILE A 284 10.96 6.04 13.21
CA ILE A 284 10.54 6.71 11.99
C ILE A 284 11.25 8.05 11.89
N THR A 285 11.79 8.33 10.70
CA THR A 285 12.47 9.58 10.37
C THR A 285 12.24 9.94 8.90
N LYS A 286 12.94 10.95 8.40
CA LYS A 286 12.93 11.36 6.98
C LYS A 286 14.31 11.83 6.53
N PRO A 287 14.57 12.00 5.22
CA PRO A 287 15.81 12.57 4.73
C PRO A 287 16.07 13.97 5.31
N PRO A 288 17.30 14.26 5.79
CA PRO A 288 17.64 15.58 6.33
C PRO A 288 17.50 16.68 5.28
N GLY A 289 17.10 17.87 5.71
CA GLY A 289 16.92 19.03 4.82
C GLY A 289 15.68 19.00 3.92
N THR A 290 14.83 17.98 4.05
CA THR A 290 13.52 17.90 3.36
C THR A 290 12.44 18.58 4.19
N GLY A 291 11.36 19.01 3.53
CA GLY A 291 10.17 19.52 4.18
C GLY A 291 9.36 18.42 4.88
N GLY A 292 8.22 18.80 5.43
CA GLY A 292 7.43 17.91 6.26
C GLY A 292 8.01 17.78 7.67
N ARG A 293 7.31 17.05 8.53
CA ARG A 293 7.66 16.86 9.94
C ARG A 293 7.38 15.45 10.40
N VAL A 294 8.33 14.84 11.12
CA VAL A 294 8.12 13.57 11.81
C VAL A 294 7.93 13.82 13.30
N SER A 295 6.73 13.59 13.79
CA SER A 295 6.32 13.77 15.17
C SER A 295 5.42 12.64 15.63
N PRO A 296 5.23 12.44 16.95
CA PRO A 296 4.26 11.45 17.44
C PRO A 296 2.87 11.63 16.84
N ALA A 297 2.46 12.86 16.52
CA ALA A 297 1.17 13.13 15.93
C ALA A 297 1.09 12.70 14.46
N THR A 298 2.08 13.05 13.62
CA THR A 298 2.08 12.67 12.19
C THR A 298 2.24 11.16 12.00
N VAL A 299 3.09 10.52 12.84
CA VAL A 299 3.26 9.05 12.83
C VAL A 299 2.03 8.36 13.40
N GLY A 300 1.39 8.94 14.44
CA GLY A 300 0.16 8.41 15.03
C GLY A 300 -1.02 8.45 14.08
N GLU A 301 -1.15 9.50 13.26
CA GLU A 301 -2.19 9.59 12.23
C GLU A 301 -2.03 8.51 11.16
N GLN A 302 -0.81 8.24 10.72
CA GLN A 302 -0.52 7.11 9.83
C GLN A 302 -0.76 5.76 10.53
N MET A 303 -0.40 5.63 11.80
CA MET A 303 -0.61 4.38 12.55
C MET A 303 -2.09 3.99 12.63
N LEU A 304 -2.98 4.97 12.73
CA LEU A 304 -4.42 4.73 12.81
C LEU A 304 -5.10 4.58 11.45
N TYR A 305 -4.39 4.92 10.39
CA TYR A 305 -4.94 4.88 9.04
C TYR A 305 -5.23 3.43 8.60
N GLU A 306 -6.45 3.16 8.12
CA GLU A 306 -6.90 1.85 7.61
C GLU A 306 -6.91 0.69 8.63
N ILE A 307 -6.53 0.89 9.89
CA ILE A 307 -6.62 -0.15 10.92
C ILE A 307 -8.03 -0.15 11.53
N GLY A 308 -8.76 -1.27 11.37
CA GLY A 308 -10.09 -1.44 11.94
C GLY A 308 -10.05 -1.71 13.44
N ASP A 309 -9.48 -2.86 13.84
CA ASP A 309 -9.30 -3.25 15.24
C ASP A 309 -7.81 -3.18 15.61
N PRO A 310 -7.38 -2.18 16.40
CA PRO A 310 -5.98 -2.02 16.79
C PRO A 310 -5.45 -3.16 17.68
N THR A 311 -6.33 -3.95 18.29
CA THR A 311 -5.94 -5.09 19.11
C THR A 311 -5.76 -6.38 18.30
N ALA A 312 -6.22 -6.40 17.05
CA ALA A 312 -6.25 -7.60 16.23
C ALA A 312 -6.10 -7.29 14.73
N TYR A 313 -5.10 -6.49 14.35
CA TYR A 313 -4.78 -6.24 12.96
C TYR A 313 -4.20 -7.50 12.32
N ALA A 314 -5.06 -8.22 11.60
CA ALA A 314 -4.75 -9.54 11.05
C ALA A 314 -3.99 -9.42 9.72
N LEU A 315 -2.75 -9.93 9.72
CA LEU A 315 -1.86 -9.98 8.57
C LEU A 315 -1.48 -11.45 8.27
N PRO A 316 -1.03 -11.77 7.06
CA PRO A 316 -0.64 -13.14 6.71
C PRO A 316 0.49 -13.73 7.57
N ASP A 317 1.38 -12.88 8.05
CA ASP A 317 2.57 -13.30 8.81
C ASP A 317 2.34 -13.24 10.33
N VAL A 318 1.41 -12.41 10.80
CA VAL A 318 1.20 -12.15 12.24
C VAL A 318 -0.14 -11.44 12.46
N VAL A 319 -0.77 -11.65 13.60
CA VAL A 319 -1.84 -10.77 14.11
C VAL A 319 -1.19 -9.72 15.01
N CYS A 320 -1.21 -8.45 14.57
CA CYS A 320 -0.63 -7.35 15.34
C CYS A 320 -1.62 -6.78 16.35
N ASP A 321 -1.15 -6.54 17.56
CA ASP A 321 -1.79 -5.70 18.56
C ASP A 321 -0.97 -4.41 18.68
N VAL A 322 -1.57 -3.31 18.27
CA VAL A 322 -0.94 -1.97 18.25
C VAL A 322 -1.59 -1.03 19.28
N ALA A 323 -2.56 -1.51 20.08
CA ALA A 323 -3.29 -0.69 21.04
C ALA A 323 -2.39 -0.14 22.15
N SER A 324 -1.29 -0.83 22.47
CA SER A 324 -0.34 -0.43 23.50
C SER A 324 0.91 0.26 22.93
N VAL A 325 0.93 0.58 21.63
CA VAL A 325 2.07 1.26 21.00
C VAL A 325 2.25 2.66 21.58
N THR A 326 3.49 2.97 21.89
CA THR A 326 3.90 4.30 22.31
C THR A 326 4.77 4.96 21.23
N LEU A 327 4.48 6.24 20.97
CA LEU A 327 5.21 7.07 20.04
C LEU A 327 5.94 8.17 20.83
N THR A 328 7.27 8.12 20.82
CA THR A 328 8.08 9.06 21.61
C THR A 328 9.00 9.86 20.71
N GLN A 329 9.01 11.19 20.84
CA GLN A 329 9.95 12.04 20.12
C GLN A 329 11.38 11.75 20.60
N ALA A 330 12.21 11.16 19.76
CA ALA A 330 13.59 10.77 20.08
C ALA A 330 14.63 11.78 19.58
N GLY A 331 14.19 12.88 18.97
CA GLY A 331 15.02 13.94 18.41
C GLY A 331 14.25 14.67 17.29
N PRO A 332 14.83 15.71 16.69
CA PRO A 332 14.21 16.42 15.55
C PRO A 332 13.90 15.42 14.42
N ASP A 333 12.64 15.40 13.96
CA ASP A 333 12.17 14.46 12.91
C ASP A 333 12.50 12.98 13.17
N ARG A 334 12.47 12.56 14.45
CA ARG A 334 12.74 11.18 14.85
C ARG A 334 11.74 10.73 15.90
N VAL A 335 10.95 9.70 15.60
CA VAL A 335 9.95 9.14 16.51
C VAL A 335 10.27 7.67 16.77
N ALA A 336 10.56 7.35 18.02
CA ALA A 336 10.68 5.97 18.47
C ALA A 336 9.28 5.36 18.60
N VAL A 337 9.11 4.14 18.05
CA VAL A 337 7.88 3.35 18.05
C VAL A 337 8.14 2.09 18.86
N ALA A 338 7.39 1.88 19.93
CA ALA A 338 7.57 0.73 20.82
C ALA A 338 6.24 0.18 21.31
N GLY A 339 6.21 -1.10 21.66
CA GLY A 339 5.05 -1.72 22.30
C GLY A 339 4.14 -2.52 21.38
N ALA A 340 4.44 -2.66 20.08
CA ALA A 340 3.72 -3.58 19.21
C ALA A 340 3.87 -5.02 19.73
N ARG A 341 2.76 -5.77 19.76
CA ARG A 341 2.71 -7.17 20.17
C ARG A 341 2.18 -8.03 19.03
N GLY A 342 2.68 -9.25 18.95
CA GLY A 342 2.29 -10.20 17.95
C GLY A 342 1.63 -11.45 18.51
N ARG A 343 0.75 -12.04 17.72
CA ARG A 343 0.15 -13.35 17.95
C ARG A 343 0.26 -14.18 16.67
N PRO A 344 0.11 -15.52 16.75
CA PRO A 344 0.13 -16.37 15.57
C PRO A 344 -0.76 -15.84 14.45
N ALA A 345 -0.27 -15.95 13.21
CA ALA A 345 -1.00 -15.54 12.00
C ALA A 345 -2.35 -16.29 11.90
N PRO A 346 -3.37 -15.70 11.27
CA PRO A 346 -4.63 -16.39 11.02
C PRO A 346 -4.38 -17.57 10.03
N GLY A 347 -5.15 -18.65 10.17
CA GLY A 347 -5.05 -19.81 9.29
C GLY A 347 -5.64 -19.60 7.87
N HIS A 348 -5.86 -18.35 7.46
CA HIS A 348 -6.49 -17.98 6.20
C HIS A 348 -5.94 -16.65 5.67
N TYR A 349 -6.11 -16.43 4.37
CA TYR A 349 -5.74 -15.19 3.69
C TYR A 349 -6.97 -14.32 3.43
N LYS A 350 -6.82 -12.99 3.56
CA LYS A 350 -7.74 -12.04 2.93
C LYS A 350 -7.58 -12.15 1.42
N VAL A 351 -8.69 -12.07 0.69
CA VAL A 351 -8.73 -12.12 -0.78
C VAL A 351 -9.46 -10.88 -1.28
N SER A 352 -8.90 -10.18 -2.26
CA SER A 352 -9.57 -9.15 -3.03
C SER A 352 -10.13 -9.76 -4.30
N ALA A 353 -11.45 -9.62 -4.53
CA ALA A 353 -12.10 -10.02 -5.76
C ALA A 353 -12.69 -8.79 -6.47
N THR A 354 -12.39 -8.65 -7.75
CA THR A 354 -12.98 -7.61 -8.60
C THR A 354 -13.87 -8.23 -9.66
N HIS A 355 -15.00 -7.59 -9.95
CA HIS A 355 -15.96 -8.14 -10.90
C HIS A 355 -16.62 -7.03 -11.73
N ALA A 356 -17.16 -7.40 -12.89
CA ALA A 356 -17.89 -6.49 -13.76
C ALA A 356 -19.29 -6.22 -13.18
N ASP A 357 -19.57 -4.96 -12.87
CA ASP A 357 -20.86 -4.50 -12.30
C ASP A 357 -21.43 -3.28 -13.07
N GLY A 358 -21.16 -3.21 -14.38
CA GLY A 358 -21.66 -2.14 -15.25
C GLY A 358 -20.70 -0.97 -15.38
N TYR A 359 -21.25 0.22 -15.54
CA TYR A 359 -20.47 1.43 -15.84
C TYR A 359 -20.82 2.55 -14.87
N ARG A 360 -19.83 3.33 -14.47
CA ARG A 360 -19.99 4.60 -13.78
C ARG A 360 -19.57 5.72 -14.72
N ALA A 361 -20.41 6.74 -14.88
CA ALA A 361 -20.07 7.96 -15.60
C ALA A 361 -20.25 9.16 -14.65
N GLY A 362 -19.31 10.09 -14.70
CA GLY A 362 -19.37 11.38 -14.00
C GLY A 362 -19.22 12.51 -14.99
N GLN A 363 -19.98 13.58 -14.81
CA GLN A 363 -19.84 14.81 -15.57
C GLN A 363 -19.92 16.01 -14.63
N VAL A 364 -19.01 16.97 -14.81
CA VAL A 364 -19.02 18.25 -14.12
C VAL A 364 -19.41 19.31 -15.14
N LEU A 365 -20.46 20.09 -14.81
CA LEU A 365 -20.94 21.18 -15.64
C LEU A 365 -20.89 22.47 -14.84
N PHE A 366 -20.39 23.52 -15.45
CA PHE A 366 -20.32 24.86 -14.86
C PHE A 366 -21.38 25.76 -15.49
N PHE A 367 -22.16 26.43 -14.64
CA PHE A 367 -23.14 27.42 -15.07
C PHE A 367 -22.78 28.76 -14.43
N TYR A 368 -22.90 29.84 -15.19
CA TYR A 368 -22.61 31.19 -14.72
C TYR A 368 -23.69 32.19 -15.22
N GLY A 369 -23.64 33.39 -14.69
CA GLY A 369 -24.59 34.44 -15.03
C GLY A 369 -25.93 34.29 -14.30
N ASP A 370 -26.92 35.01 -14.81
CA ASP A 370 -28.27 35.03 -14.22
C ASP A 370 -28.88 33.63 -14.17
N GLN A 371 -29.52 33.32 -13.03
CA GLN A 371 -30.16 32.04 -12.75
C GLN A 371 -29.24 30.80 -12.83
N ALA A 372 -27.94 30.97 -12.68
CA ALA A 372 -26.96 29.86 -12.78
C ALA A 372 -27.34 28.65 -11.92
N ALA A 373 -27.77 28.86 -10.69
CA ALA A 373 -28.19 27.78 -9.78
C ALA A 373 -29.47 27.06 -10.26
N ALA A 374 -30.43 27.79 -10.83
CA ALA A 374 -31.63 27.20 -11.38
C ALA A 374 -31.33 26.36 -12.63
N LYS A 375 -30.49 26.89 -13.53
CA LYS A 375 -30.02 26.17 -14.70
C LYS A 375 -29.27 24.89 -14.32
N ALA A 376 -28.35 24.96 -13.34
CA ALA A 376 -27.60 23.79 -12.86
C ALA A 376 -28.52 22.68 -12.34
N ARG A 377 -29.52 23.04 -11.54
CA ARG A 377 -30.52 22.09 -11.05
C ARG A 377 -31.36 21.47 -12.16
N ALA A 378 -31.87 22.27 -13.09
CA ALA A 378 -32.67 21.79 -14.20
C ALA A 378 -31.89 20.81 -15.10
N TYR A 379 -30.64 21.15 -15.43
CA TYR A 379 -29.78 20.25 -16.20
C TYR A 379 -29.45 18.96 -15.46
N GLY A 380 -29.11 19.03 -14.16
CA GLY A 380 -28.85 17.85 -13.35
C GLY A 380 -30.06 16.89 -13.31
N GLN A 381 -31.25 17.44 -13.10
CA GLN A 381 -32.52 16.67 -13.13
C GLN A 381 -32.79 16.05 -14.51
N ALA A 382 -32.58 16.81 -15.57
CA ALA A 382 -32.77 16.32 -16.94
C ALA A 382 -31.80 15.18 -17.28
N MET A 383 -30.53 15.27 -16.84
CA MET A 383 -29.55 14.21 -17.04
C MET A 383 -29.89 12.95 -16.22
N ALA A 384 -30.31 13.11 -14.97
CA ALA A 384 -30.78 12.00 -14.14
C ALA A 384 -31.99 11.28 -14.77
N ALA A 385 -32.97 12.04 -15.28
CA ALA A 385 -34.13 11.50 -15.97
C ALA A 385 -33.75 10.76 -17.27
N ARG A 386 -32.73 11.23 -18.01
CA ARG A 386 -32.23 10.51 -19.18
C ARG A 386 -31.49 9.21 -18.82
N ALA A 387 -30.76 9.21 -17.71
CA ALA A 387 -30.06 8.01 -17.22
C ALA A 387 -31.05 6.95 -16.70
N ALA A 388 -32.18 7.34 -16.16
CA ALA A 388 -33.23 6.46 -15.60
C ALA A 388 -34.17 5.80 -16.65
N ARG A 389 -33.86 5.90 -17.97
CA ARG A 389 -34.70 5.30 -19.01
C ARG A 389 -34.86 3.78 -18.85
N PRO A 390 -36.03 3.17 -19.19
CA PRO A 390 -36.28 1.73 -19.09
C PRO A 390 -35.20 0.90 -19.80
N GLY A 391 -34.73 -0.15 -19.15
CA GLY A 391 -33.64 -1.02 -19.62
C GLY A 391 -32.26 -0.72 -19.03
N ARG A 392 -32.12 0.33 -18.23
CA ARG A 392 -30.93 0.59 -17.42
C ARG A 392 -31.27 0.48 -15.94
N ARG A 393 -30.41 -0.15 -15.14
CA ARG A 393 -30.58 -0.15 -13.67
C ARG A 393 -30.57 1.29 -13.17
N PRO A 394 -31.52 1.68 -12.29
CA PRO A 394 -31.50 3.01 -11.71
C PRO A 394 -30.22 3.20 -10.92
N VAL A 395 -29.45 4.22 -11.26
CA VAL A 395 -28.42 4.74 -10.37
C VAL A 395 -29.17 5.49 -9.26
N PRO A 396 -29.00 5.17 -7.97
CA PRO A 396 -29.60 5.96 -6.92
C PRO A 396 -29.16 7.43 -7.09
N PRO A 397 -30.12 8.39 -6.97
CA PRO A 397 -29.76 9.78 -7.09
C PRO A 397 -28.72 10.14 -6.04
N TRP A 398 -27.64 10.74 -6.48
CA TRP A 398 -26.70 11.40 -5.57
C TRP A 398 -27.48 12.42 -4.75
N PRO A 399 -27.21 12.55 -3.44
CA PRO A 399 -27.73 13.70 -2.70
C PRO A 399 -27.31 14.94 -3.47
N SER A 400 -28.28 15.79 -3.82
CA SER A 400 -28.01 17.01 -4.57
C SER A 400 -26.93 17.80 -3.84
N PRO A 401 -25.77 18.08 -4.44
CA PRO A 401 -24.82 18.98 -3.81
C PRO A 401 -25.53 20.31 -3.60
N GLY A 402 -25.57 20.78 -2.39
CA GLY A 402 -26.02 22.14 -2.10
C GLY A 402 -25.18 23.13 -2.92
N PRO A 403 -25.71 24.30 -3.29
CA PRO A 403 -24.96 25.28 -4.04
C PRO A 403 -23.68 25.63 -3.29
N TRP A 404 -22.54 25.44 -3.93
CA TRP A 404 -21.25 25.93 -3.42
C TRP A 404 -21.36 27.44 -3.23
N GLY A 405 -21.33 27.92 -1.97
CA GLY A 405 -21.40 29.34 -1.67
C GLY A 405 -22.51 29.76 -0.70
N SER A 406 -23.47 28.92 -0.33
CA SER A 406 -24.34 29.19 0.81
C SER A 406 -23.70 28.55 2.05
N GLY A 407 -23.26 29.34 3.02
CA GLY A 407 -22.55 28.92 4.23
C GLY A 407 -23.30 27.99 5.21
N THR A 408 -24.08 27.06 4.71
CA THR A 408 -24.70 26.00 5.49
C THR A 408 -23.78 24.78 5.41
N ARG A 409 -23.01 24.56 6.45
CA ARG A 409 -22.34 23.27 6.71
C ARG A 409 -23.40 22.20 6.87
N THR A 410 -23.73 21.49 5.81
CA THR A 410 -24.33 20.16 5.97
C THR A 410 -23.20 19.24 6.43
N ALA A 411 -23.39 18.63 7.61
CA ALA A 411 -22.47 17.62 8.13
C ALA A 411 -22.18 16.58 7.04
N ALA A 412 -20.90 16.26 6.82
CA ALA A 412 -20.51 15.16 5.98
C ALA A 412 -21.25 13.88 6.47
N PRO A 413 -21.75 13.03 5.59
CA PRO A 413 -22.30 11.76 6.01
C PRO A 413 -21.20 11.00 6.76
N PRO A 414 -21.55 10.21 7.79
CA PRO A 414 -20.56 9.48 8.57
C PRO A 414 -19.71 8.60 7.65
N ALA A 415 -18.43 8.45 7.99
CA ALA A 415 -17.42 7.74 7.19
C ALA A 415 -17.81 6.32 6.78
N THR A 416 -18.77 5.70 7.46
CA THR A 416 -19.38 4.40 7.15
C THR A 416 -20.11 4.35 5.81
N ALA A 417 -20.52 5.49 5.23
CA ALA A 417 -21.17 5.51 3.92
C ALA A 417 -20.20 5.37 2.73
N TRP A 418 -18.89 5.47 2.95
CA TRP A 418 -17.86 5.38 1.92
C TRP A 418 -17.24 3.98 1.77
N ALA A 419 -17.25 3.16 2.82
CA ALA A 419 -16.66 1.83 2.80
C ALA A 419 -17.47 0.81 1.95
N GLY A 420 -18.74 1.07 1.68
CA GLY A 420 -19.66 0.13 1.04
C GLY A 420 -19.83 0.24 -0.46
N ARG A 421 -19.01 0.99 -1.21
CA ARG A 421 -19.20 1.12 -2.67
C ARG A 421 -17.89 1.13 -3.45
N ARG A 422 -17.05 0.18 -3.21
CA ARG A 422 -15.98 -0.14 -4.13
C ARG A 422 -16.45 -1.28 -5.04
N ARG A 423 -17.03 -0.91 -6.13
CA ARG A 423 -17.39 -1.82 -7.21
C ARG A 423 -16.46 -1.63 -8.40
#